data_447685ef45f58ecf4ff74ec136e6d1ec
#
_entry.id   447685ef45f58ecf4ff74ec136e6d1ec
#
_cell.length_a   1.000
_cell.length_b   1.000
_cell.length_c   1.000
_cell.angle_alpha   90.00
_cell.angle_beta   90.00
_cell.angle_gamma   90.00
#
_symmetry.space_group_name_H-M   'P 1'
#
loop_
_entity.id
_entity.type
_entity.pdbx_description
1 polymer ?
#
loop_
_entity_poly.entity_id
_entity_poly.type
_entity_poly.pdbx_seq_one_letter_code
_entity_poly.pdbx_strand_id
1 'polypeptide(L)'
;MTMGTGESIQQIREKLKGRPETAELERWRQDSRAGVRKLLETYDRKQKTQAEERERLERFQDLERAFWARGMDQVAGCDEAGRGPLAGPLVTAAVILPHSIWLPGLNDSKKVTAARREILYGEILEQAVSVTVSILGPREIDRLNIYQAAKTAMTLCLTHLKVRPQAAVTDAMPLEIPGMEVEDLVHGDSRSAAVAAASIIAKVTRDHLMEDLDRQYPQYGFAKHKGYGTARHIQAIMDCGPTPWHRRSYEPLKSMSLKEEGVSENQLLQLK
;
A
#
# COMPACT_ATOMS: atom_id res chain seq x y z
N MET A 1 27.92 -7.52 49.14
CA MET A 1 26.62 -8.24 49.19
C MET A 1 25.77 -7.75 48.03
N THR A 2 25.58 -8.54 47.01
CA THR A 2 24.77 -8.21 45.86
C THR A 2 23.29 -8.38 46.20
N MET A 3 22.59 -7.27 46.41
CA MET A 3 21.15 -7.34 46.59
C MET A 3 20.48 -7.70 45.27
N GLY A 4 20.15 -8.97 45.10
CA GLY A 4 19.22 -9.37 44.08
C GLY A 4 17.83 -8.82 44.39
N THR A 5 17.07 -8.43 43.40
CA THR A 5 15.72 -7.83 43.51
C THR A 5 14.65 -8.77 44.12
N GLY A 6 15.02 -9.98 44.56
CA GLY A 6 14.10 -11.03 45.02
C GLY A 6 13.27 -11.68 43.92
N GLU A 7 13.26 -11.12 42.71
CA GLU A 7 12.55 -11.67 41.55
C GLU A 7 13.45 -12.56 40.71
N SER A 8 12.91 -13.65 40.17
CA SER A 8 13.63 -14.48 39.20
C SER A 8 13.78 -13.77 37.84
N ILE A 9 14.83 -14.12 37.09
CA ILE A 9 15.02 -13.58 35.72
C ILE A 9 13.78 -13.83 34.85
N GLN A 10 13.11 -14.96 35.05
CA GLN A 10 11.89 -15.30 34.33
C GLN A 10 10.73 -14.34 34.66
N GLN A 11 10.54 -14.00 35.93
CA GLN A 11 9.52 -13.01 36.36
C GLN A 11 9.81 -11.63 35.80
N ILE A 12 11.06 -11.17 35.82
CA ILE A 12 11.48 -9.91 35.21
C ILE A 12 11.19 -9.91 33.70
N ARG A 13 11.50 -11.03 33.00
CA ARG A 13 11.23 -11.18 31.57
C ARG A 13 9.74 -11.03 31.24
N GLU A 14 8.86 -11.66 32.02
CA GLU A 14 7.41 -11.55 31.79
C GLU A 14 6.90 -10.12 32.03
N LYS A 15 7.36 -9.47 33.10
CA LYS A 15 7.02 -8.08 33.38
C LYS A 15 7.51 -7.10 32.30
N LEU A 16 8.69 -7.34 31.70
CA LEU A 16 9.24 -6.54 30.60
C LEU A 16 8.46 -6.70 29.29
N LYS A 17 7.59 -7.71 29.14
CA LYS A 17 6.68 -7.81 28.00
C LYS A 17 5.53 -6.78 28.06
N GLY A 18 5.18 -6.35 29.27
CA GLY A 18 4.18 -5.30 29.52
C GLY A 18 4.79 -3.90 29.57
N ARG A 19 4.17 -3.05 30.36
CA ARG A 19 4.71 -1.72 30.73
C ARG A 19 5.06 -1.73 32.22
N PRO A 20 6.32 -2.10 32.57
CA PRO A 20 6.76 -2.06 33.97
C PRO A 20 6.73 -0.63 34.51
N GLU A 21 6.53 -0.50 35.81
CA GLU A 21 6.61 0.77 36.51
C GLU A 21 8.05 1.31 36.50
N THR A 22 8.21 2.63 36.49
CA THR A 22 9.53 3.28 36.51
C THR A 22 10.38 2.78 37.69
N ALA A 23 9.77 2.63 38.89
CA ALA A 23 10.43 2.12 40.07
C ALA A 23 10.95 0.67 39.91
N GLU A 24 10.24 -0.17 39.18
CA GLU A 24 10.69 -1.54 38.87
C GLU A 24 11.91 -1.53 37.93
N LEU A 25 11.87 -0.70 36.88
CA LEU A 25 12.99 -0.54 35.95
C LEU A 25 14.25 -0.03 36.66
N GLU A 26 14.13 0.98 37.52
CA GLU A 26 15.25 1.52 38.28
C GLU A 26 15.86 0.46 39.23
N ARG A 27 15.02 -0.33 39.91
CA ARG A 27 15.45 -1.42 40.77
C ARG A 27 16.18 -2.51 39.96
N TRP A 28 15.67 -2.91 38.79
CA TRP A 28 16.32 -3.92 37.94
C TRP A 28 17.60 -3.39 37.29
N ARG A 29 17.74 -2.09 37.03
CA ARG A 29 19.00 -1.49 36.55
C ARG A 29 20.15 -1.58 37.55
N GLN A 30 19.83 -1.68 38.85
CA GLN A 30 20.82 -1.90 39.91
C GLN A 30 21.15 -3.39 40.12
N ASP A 31 20.45 -4.29 39.43
CA ASP A 31 20.68 -5.73 39.58
C ASP A 31 21.98 -6.18 38.89
N SER A 32 22.88 -6.77 39.61
CA SER A 32 24.21 -7.20 39.12
C SER A 32 24.21 -8.45 38.26
N ARG A 33 23.09 -9.20 38.21
CA ARG A 33 22.97 -10.43 37.45
C ARG A 33 23.07 -10.17 35.95
N ALA A 34 23.99 -10.86 35.26
CA ALA A 34 24.23 -10.71 33.82
C ALA A 34 22.97 -10.97 32.98
N GLY A 35 22.11 -11.92 33.41
CA GLY A 35 20.84 -12.21 32.74
C GLY A 35 19.85 -11.06 32.80
N VAL A 36 19.77 -10.31 33.92
CA VAL A 36 18.91 -9.14 34.07
C VAL A 36 19.42 -7.99 33.19
N ARG A 37 20.72 -7.71 33.18
CA ARG A 37 21.33 -6.69 32.33
C ARG A 37 21.04 -6.94 30.85
N LYS A 38 21.20 -8.17 30.36
CA LYS A 38 20.89 -8.53 28.97
C LYS A 38 19.41 -8.34 28.62
N LEU A 39 18.49 -8.63 29.55
CA LEU A 39 17.05 -8.37 29.38
C LEU A 39 16.77 -6.88 29.26
N LEU A 40 17.36 -6.05 30.15
CA LEU A 40 17.19 -4.59 30.13
C LEU A 40 17.79 -3.97 28.85
N GLU A 41 18.97 -4.37 28.43
CA GLU A 41 19.56 -3.91 27.16
C GLU A 41 18.63 -4.21 25.96
N THR A 42 18.01 -5.40 25.95
CA THR A 42 17.05 -5.78 24.91
C THR A 42 15.79 -4.94 24.99
N TYR A 43 15.29 -4.70 26.19
CA TYR A 43 14.13 -3.85 26.44
C TYR A 43 14.39 -2.39 26.02
N ASP A 44 15.49 -1.79 26.48
CA ASP A 44 15.85 -0.41 26.18
C ASP A 44 16.05 -0.22 24.65
N ARG A 45 16.70 -1.18 23.97
CA ARG A 45 16.82 -1.17 22.52
C ARG A 45 15.45 -1.20 21.83
N LYS A 46 14.53 -2.05 22.31
CA LYS A 46 13.16 -2.11 21.79
C LYS A 46 12.41 -0.80 21.98
N GLN A 47 12.51 -0.20 23.19
CA GLN A 47 11.88 1.09 23.48
C GLN A 47 12.43 2.20 22.59
N LYS A 48 13.76 2.24 22.39
CA LYS A 48 14.40 3.20 21.49
C LYS A 48 13.90 3.04 20.05
N THR A 49 13.89 1.82 19.52
CA THR A 49 13.39 1.55 18.16
C THR A 49 11.92 1.94 18.01
N GLN A 50 11.08 1.70 19.03
CA GLN A 50 9.68 2.10 19.01
C GLN A 50 9.50 3.63 19.07
N ALA A 51 10.35 4.32 19.82
CA ALA A 51 10.32 5.78 19.88
C ALA A 51 10.74 6.41 18.55
N GLU A 52 11.82 5.90 17.94
CA GLU A 52 12.30 6.34 16.63
C GLU A 52 11.24 6.10 15.54
N GLU A 53 10.56 4.95 15.58
CA GLU A 53 9.49 4.64 14.64
C GLU A 53 8.26 5.52 14.84
N ARG A 54 7.92 5.86 16.09
CA ARG A 54 6.83 6.80 16.38
C ARG A 54 7.13 8.19 15.81
N GLU A 55 8.32 8.70 16.07
CA GLU A 55 8.78 9.97 15.51
C GLU A 55 8.80 9.97 13.97
N ARG A 56 9.21 8.84 13.36
CA ARG A 56 9.16 8.67 11.91
C ARG A 56 7.73 8.74 11.37
N LEU A 57 6.79 8.03 12.00
CA LEU A 57 5.38 8.04 11.60
C LEU A 57 4.75 9.43 11.81
N GLU A 58 5.13 10.12 12.88
CA GLU A 58 4.70 11.49 13.10
C GLU A 58 5.17 12.43 11.99
N ARG A 59 6.43 12.37 11.57
CA ARG A 59 6.95 13.12 10.42
C ARG A 59 6.31 12.69 9.10
N PHE A 60 5.96 11.42 8.97
CA PHE A 60 5.29 10.92 7.77
C PHE A 60 3.86 11.47 7.59
N GLN A 61 3.27 12.04 8.64
CA GLN A 61 1.99 12.77 8.60
C GLN A 61 2.16 14.30 8.53
N ASP A 62 3.35 14.83 8.26
CA ASP A 62 3.56 16.28 8.24
C ASP A 62 2.74 16.99 7.16
N LEU A 63 2.48 16.33 6.04
CA LEU A 63 1.64 16.85 4.98
C LEU A 63 0.17 16.94 5.42
N GLU A 64 -0.35 15.87 6.01
CA GLU A 64 -1.69 15.84 6.57
C GLU A 64 -1.85 16.88 7.69
N ARG A 65 -0.83 17.06 8.53
CA ARG A 65 -0.81 18.09 9.58
C ARG A 65 -0.90 19.51 9.03
N ALA A 66 -0.30 19.78 7.87
CA ALA A 66 -0.41 21.07 7.22
C ALA A 66 -1.86 21.40 6.83
N PHE A 67 -2.64 20.38 6.41
CA PHE A 67 -4.07 20.52 6.15
C PHE A 67 -4.86 20.66 7.47
N TRP A 68 -4.57 19.86 8.49
CA TRP A 68 -5.23 19.95 9.80
C TRP A 68 -5.05 21.32 10.44
N ALA A 69 -3.84 21.92 10.35
CA ALA A 69 -3.58 23.26 10.85
C ALA A 69 -4.43 24.36 10.16
N ARG A 70 -5.00 24.05 8.98
CA ARG A 70 -5.92 24.92 8.22
C ARG A 70 -7.40 24.58 8.49
N GLY A 71 -7.69 23.68 9.43
CA GLY A 71 -9.04 23.26 9.80
C GLY A 71 -9.64 22.18 8.88
N MET A 72 -8.81 21.48 8.07
CA MET A 72 -9.23 20.38 7.21
C MET A 72 -8.84 19.05 7.88
N ASP A 73 -9.65 18.57 8.83
CA ASP A 73 -9.35 17.38 9.63
C ASP A 73 -9.43 16.06 8.83
N GLN A 74 -10.24 16.03 7.77
CA GLN A 74 -10.44 14.83 6.96
C GLN A 74 -9.61 14.93 5.68
N VAL A 75 -8.37 14.40 5.73
CA VAL A 75 -7.43 14.37 4.62
C VAL A 75 -7.32 12.94 4.09
N ALA A 76 -7.63 12.74 2.82
CA ALA A 76 -7.53 11.44 2.16
C ALA A 76 -6.20 11.32 1.38
N GLY A 77 -5.55 10.17 1.48
CA GLY A 77 -4.52 9.76 0.52
C GLY A 77 -5.13 8.86 -0.53
N CYS A 78 -4.70 9.00 -1.80
CA CYS A 78 -5.17 8.17 -2.90
C CYS A 78 -4.01 7.70 -3.78
N ASP A 79 -4.00 6.39 -4.09
CA ASP A 79 -3.00 5.77 -4.96
C ASP A 79 -3.61 4.60 -5.73
N GLU A 80 -2.91 4.10 -6.77
CA GLU A 80 -3.34 2.98 -7.59
C GLU A 80 -2.28 1.88 -7.73
N ALA A 81 -2.75 0.68 -8.03
CA ALA A 81 -1.95 -0.46 -8.41
C ALA A 81 -2.41 -1.04 -9.74
N GLY A 82 -1.47 -1.37 -10.61
CA GLY A 82 -1.79 -2.10 -11.84
C GLY A 82 -1.94 -1.26 -13.09
N ARG A 83 -1.22 -0.14 -13.26
CA ARG A 83 -1.20 0.63 -14.53
C ARG A 83 -0.49 -0.10 -15.66
N GLY A 84 0.68 -0.68 -15.40
CA GLY A 84 1.56 -1.26 -16.43
C GLY A 84 1.31 -2.71 -16.87
N PRO A 85 0.61 -3.59 -16.11
CA PRO A 85 0.39 -4.98 -16.51
C PRO A 85 -0.44 -5.12 -17.77
N LEU A 86 -0.16 -6.22 -18.54
CA LEU A 86 -0.91 -6.63 -19.74
C LEU A 86 -2.27 -7.26 -19.39
N ALA A 87 -2.43 -7.72 -18.14
CA ALA A 87 -3.66 -8.37 -17.67
C ALA A 87 -4.02 -7.95 -16.27
N GLY A 88 -5.30 -8.09 -15.97
CA GLY A 88 -5.88 -7.79 -14.66
C GLY A 88 -6.36 -6.35 -14.52
N PRO A 89 -7.05 -6.05 -13.41
CA PRO A 89 -7.67 -4.76 -13.17
C PRO A 89 -6.64 -3.68 -12.80
N LEU A 90 -7.06 -2.43 -12.97
CA LEU A 90 -6.55 -1.28 -12.23
C LEU A 90 -7.31 -1.23 -10.90
N VAL A 91 -6.57 -1.16 -9.80
CA VAL A 91 -7.15 -1.03 -8.46
C VAL A 91 -6.65 0.26 -7.85
N THR A 92 -7.57 1.10 -7.42
CA THR A 92 -7.30 2.37 -6.77
C THR A 92 -7.88 2.33 -5.36
N ALA A 93 -7.19 2.91 -4.40
CA ALA A 93 -7.69 3.05 -3.04
C ALA A 93 -7.60 4.51 -2.57
N ALA A 94 -8.53 4.90 -1.71
CA ALA A 94 -8.45 6.13 -0.95
C ALA A 94 -8.60 5.81 0.54
N VAL A 95 -7.76 6.43 1.37
CA VAL A 95 -7.69 6.18 2.82
C VAL A 95 -7.64 7.51 3.57
N ILE A 96 -8.49 7.65 4.58
CA ILE A 96 -8.37 8.70 5.61
C ILE A 96 -7.83 8.05 6.87
N LEU A 97 -6.66 8.50 7.32
CA LEU A 97 -6.07 8.06 8.59
C LEU A 97 -6.46 9.00 9.74
N PRO A 98 -6.51 8.52 10.98
CA PRO A 98 -6.65 9.38 12.14
C PRO A 98 -5.39 10.22 12.38
N HIS A 99 -5.50 11.28 13.19
CA HIS A 99 -4.40 12.18 13.53
C HIS A 99 -3.22 11.47 14.25
N SER A 100 -3.48 10.34 14.90
CA SER A 100 -2.45 9.52 15.53
C SER A 100 -2.58 8.09 15.03
N ILE A 101 -1.50 7.57 14.46
CA ILE A 101 -1.43 6.21 13.91
C ILE A 101 -0.32 5.40 14.58
N TRP A 102 -0.52 4.10 14.63
CA TRP A 102 0.56 3.15 14.93
C TRP A 102 0.59 2.07 13.85
N LEU A 103 1.27 2.36 12.75
CA LEU A 103 1.47 1.50 11.57
C LEU A 103 2.98 1.30 11.33
N PRO A 104 3.69 0.57 12.22
CA PRO A 104 5.14 0.43 12.12
C PRO A 104 5.55 -0.16 10.76
N GLY A 105 6.54 0.45 10.12
CA GLY A 105 7.01 0.05 8.80
C GLY A 105 6.11 0.46 7.63
N LEU A 106 5.08 1.29 7.86
CA LEU A 106 4.32 1.91 6.77
C LEU A 106 5.27 2.70 5.87
N ASN A 107 5.21 2.44 4.58
CA ASN A 107 6.03 3.07 3.54
C ASN A 107 5.37 2.79 2.17
N ASP A 108 5.93 3.37 1.09
CA ASP A 108 5.66 2.99 -0.30
C ASP A 108 5.59 1.45 -0.43
N SER A 109 4.49 0.96 -1.03
CA SER A 109 4.21 -0.49 -1.12
C SER A 109 5.31 -1.29 -1.80
N LYS A 110 6.10 -0.66 -2.69
CA LYS A 110 7.22 -1.30 -3.40
C LYS A 110 8.45 -1.51 -2.49
N LYS A 111 8.57 -0.71 -1.41
CA LYS A 111 9.64 -0.81 -0.41
C LYS A 111 9.30 -1.75 0.74
N VAL A 112 8.05 -2.19 0.84
CA VAL A 112 7.56 -3.09 1.89
C VAL A 112 7.51 -4.53 1.37
N THR A 113 7.97 -5.51 2.16
CA THR A 113 7.87 -6.94 1.79
C THR A 113 6.42 -7.39 1.69
N ALA A 114 6.13 -8.41 0.87
CA ALA A 114 4.77 -8.94 0.71
C ALA A 114 4.14 -9.34 2.06
N ALA A 115 4.86 -10.06 2.91
CA ALA A 115 4.37 -10.46 4.23
C ALA A 115 4.04 -9.25 5.13
N ARG A 116 4.86 -8.18 5.11
CA ARG A 116 4.57 -6.97 5.89
C ARG A 116 3.43 -6.17 5.29
N ARG A 117 3.26 -6.15 3.94
CA ARG A 117 2.10 -5.52 3.30
C ARG A 117 0.78 -6.14 3.74
N GLU A 118 0.71 -7.48 3.83
CA GLU A 118 -0.49 -8.19 4.32
C GLU A 118 -0.84 -7.78 5.76
N ILE A 119 0.16 -7.68 6.64
CA ILE A 119 -0.06 -7.23 8.02
C ILE A 119 -0.53 -5.78 8.04
N LEU A 120 0.15 -4.87 7.30
CA LEU A 120 -0.23 -3.47 7.21
C LEU A 120 -1.62 -3.28 6.61
N TYR A 121 -2.02 -4.11 5.66
CA TYR A 121 -3.36 -4.10 5.08
C TYR A 121 -4.44 -4.26 6.18
N GLY A 122 -4.29 -5.26 7.05
CA GLY A 122 -5.18 -5.45 8.20
C GLY A 122 -5.12 -4.30 9.19
N GLU A 123 -3.90 -3.88 9.58
CA GLU A 123 -3.69 -2.78 10.53
C GLU A 123 -4.27 -1.44 10.02
N ILE A 124 -4.19 -1.17 8.70
CA ILE A 124 -4.79 0.02 8.07
C ILE A 124 -6.31 -0.05 8.12
N LEU A 125 -6.92 -1.19 7.77
CA LEU A 125 -8.38 -1.36 7.82
C LEU A 125 -8.94 -1.20 9.23
N GLU A 126 -8.18 -1.58 10.26
CA GLU A 126 -8.58 -1.42 11.67
C GLU A 126 -8.47 0.02 12.16
N GLN A 127 -7.46 0.78 11.70
CA GLN A 127 -7.16 2.12 12.21
C GLN A 127 -7.75 3.25 11.38
N ALA A 128 -8.00 3.03 10.09
CA ALA A 128 -8.46 4.07 9.18
C ALA A 128 -9.87 4.59 9.56
N VAL A 129 -10.05 5.90 9.44
CA VAL A 129 -11.35 6.57 9.58
C VAL A 129 -12.29 6.16 8.45
N SER A 130 -11.76 6.05 7.23
CA SER A 130 -12.51 5.61 6.05
C SER A 130 -11.56 5.02 5.00
N VAL A 131 -12.02 3.98 4.32
CA VAL A 131 -11.31 3.34 3.20
C VAL A 131 -12.30 3.10 2.07
N THR A 132 -11.89 3.36 0.84
CA THR A 132 -12.63 3.02 -0.38
C THR A 132 -11.69 2.41 -1.40
N VAL A 133 -12.17 1.42 -2.14
CA VAL A 133 -11.46 0.79 -3.25
C VAL A 133 -12.32 0.84 -4.50
N SER A 134 -11.73 1.24 -5.63
CA SER A 134 -12.32 1.16 -6.96
C SER A 134 -11.53 0.16 -7.81
N ILE A 135 -12.26 -0.67 -8.56
CA ILE A 135 -11.68 -1.71 -9.42
C ILE A 135 -12.22 -1.48 -10.83
N LEU A 136 -11.33 -1.14 -11.76
CA LEU A 136 -11.66 -1.03 -13.17
C LEU A 136 -11.06 -2.20 -13.95
N GLY A 137 -11.92 -2.91 -14.68
CA GLY A 137 -11.53 -4.06 -15.50
C GLY A 137 -10.81 -3.66 -16.79
N PRO A 138 -10.25 -4.65 -17.51
CA PRO A 138 -9.58 -4.42 -18.79
C PRO A 138 -10.43 -3.67 -19.82
N ARG A 139 -11.73 -3.96 -19.91
CA ARG A 139 -12.64 -3.31 -20.87
C ARG A 139 -12.76 -1.79 -20.63
N GLU A 140 -12.85 -1.38 -19.37
CA GLU A 140 -12.87 0.04 -18.98
C GLU A 140 -11.54 0.71 -19.30
N ILE A 141 -10.41 0.02 -19.04
CA ILE A 141 -9.06 0.51 -19.34
C ILE A 141 -8.88 0.68 -20.85
N ASP A 142 -9.29 -0.29 -21.65
CA ASP A 142 -9.19 -0.24 -23.12
C ASP A 142 -10.04 0.88 -23.70
N ARG A 143 -11.24 1.14 -23.12
CA ARG A 143 -12.15 2.19 -23.55
C ARG A 143 -11.66 3.60 -23.20
N LEU A 144 -11.10 3.77 -21.98
CA LEU A 144 -10.76 5.09 -21.44
C LEU A 144 -9.30 5.50 -21.69
N ASN A 145 -8.42 4.59 -22.00
CA ASN A 145 -6.98 4.54 -21.77
C ASN A 145 -6.60 4.53 -20.28
N ILE A 146 -5.38 4.15 -19.96
CA ILE A 146 -4.94 3.94 -18.58
C ILE A 146 -4.89 5.23 -17.74
N TYR A 147 -4.56 6.36 -18.35
CA TYR A 147 -4.53 7.63 -17.65
C TYR A 147 -5.94 8.07 -17.22
N GLN A 148 -6.90 8.05 -18.15
CA GLN A 148 -8.29 8.40 -17.86
C GLN A 148 -8.97 7.38 -16.93
N ALA A 149 -8.64 6.10 -17.07
CA ALA A 149 -9.10 5.07 -16.15
C ALA A 149 -8.61 5.33 -14.71
N ALA A 150 -7.33 5.65 -14.52
CA ALA A 150 -6.77 5.99 -13.21
C ALA A 150 -7.43 7.25 -12.64
N LYS A 151 -7.55 8.32 -13.44
CA LYS A 151 -8.22 9.56 -13.05
C LYS A 151 -9.66 9.33 -12.59
N THR A 152 -10.43 8.55 -13.36
CA THR A 152 -11.80 8.17 -13.03
C THR A 152 -11.87 7.36 -11.73
N ALA A 153 -11.01 6.33 -11.59
CA ALA A 153 -11.00 5.48 -10.42
C ALA A 153 -10.62 6.23 -9.14
N MET A 154 -9.64 7.13 -9.19
CA MET A 154 -9.26 7.99 -8.07
C MET A 154 -10.40 8.94 -7.68
N THR A 155 -11.04 9.58 -8.66
CA THR A 155 -12.21 10.45 -8.41
C THR A 155 -13.33 9.67 -7.75
N LEU A 156 -13.63 8.45 -8.23
CA LEU A 156 -14.63 7.58 -7.62
C LEU A 156 -14.25 7.21 -6.17
N CYS A 157 -13.01 6.83 -5.90
CA CYS A 157 -12.57 6.52 -4.55
C CYS A 157 -12.77 7.70 -3.60
N LEU A 158 -12.28 8.87 -3.97
CA LEU A 158 -12.35 10.08 -3.13
C LEU A 158 -13.78 10.55 -2.88
N THR A 159 -14.66 10.44 -3.89
CA THR A 159 -16.06 10.89 -3.77
C THR A 159 -16.97 9.88 -3.06
N HIS A 160 -16.58 8.61 -2.97
CA HIS A 160 -17.36 7.54 -2.34
C HIS A 160 -16.82 7.11 -0.96
N LEU A 161 -15.83 7.80 -0.40
CA LEU A 161 -15.45 7.61 1.00
C LEU A 161 -16.66 7.85 1.91
N LYS A 162 -16.86 6.95 2.87
CA LYS A 162 -17.98 7.06 3.84
C LYS A 162 -17.90 8.36 4.65
N VAL A 163 -16.69 8.79 5.00
CA VAL A 163 -16.41 10.11 5.57
C VAL A 163 -15.88 10.98 4.44
N ARG A 164 -16.59 12.08 4.14
CA ARG A 164 -16.22 12.99 3.05
C ARG A 164 -14.94 13.74 3.38
N PRO A 165 -13.88 13.63 2.57
CA PRO A 165 -12.65 14.37 2.79
C PRO A 165 -12.82 15.85 2.42
N GLN A 166 -12.13 16.71 3.16
CA GLN A 166 -12.03 18.15 2.89
C GLN A 166 -10.82 18.43 1.99
N ALA A 167 -9.78 17.61 2.12
CA ALA A 167 -8.61 17.63 1.25
C ALA A 167 -8.19 16.22 0.87
N ALA A 168 -7.47 16.10 -0.24
CA ALA A 168 -6.88 14.85 -0.69
C ALA A 168 -5.46 15.06 -1.21
N VAL A 169 -4.63 14.04 -1.03
CA VAL A 169 -3.31 13.92 -1.64
C VAL A 169 -3.31 12.73 -2.59
N THR A 170 -2.91 12.95 -3.84
CA THR A 170 -2.83 11.89 -4.85
C THR A 170 -1.37 11.64 -5.26
N ASP A 171 -1.04 10.40 -5.67
CA ASP A 171 0.28 10.13 -6.25
C ASP A 171 0.29 10.55 -7.73
N ALA A 172 0.89 11.72 -8.00
CA ALA A 172 1.12 12.29 -9.33
C ALA A 172 -0.11 12.30 -10.27
N MET A 173 -1.33 12.48 -9.74
CA MET A 173 -2.56 12.55 -10.52
C MET A 173 -3.34 13.83 -10.20
N PRO A 174 -3.31 14.83 -11.05
CA PRO A 174 -4.08 16.05 -10.86
C PRO A 174 -5.58 15.78 -11.01
N LEU A 175 -6.34 16.08 -9.97
CA LEU A 175 -7.80 15.95 -9.93
C LEU A 175 -8.45 17.28 -9.56
N GLU A 176 -9.60 17.53 -10.14
CA GLU A 176 -10.50 18.63 -9.76
C GLU A 176 -11.80 18.02 -9.23
N ILE A 177 -12.03 18.15 -7.91
CA ILE A 177 -13.21 17.63 -7.25
C ILE A 177 -13.92 18.79 -6.53
N PRO A 178 -15.15 19.14 -6.91
CA PRO A 178 -15.86 20.26 -6.30
C PRO A 178 -15.96 20.15 -4.77
N GLY A 179 -15.50 21.17 -4.06
CA GLY A 179 -15.54 21.23 -2.59
C GLY A 179 -14.49 20.38 -1.88
N MET A 180 -13.44 19.98 -2.58
CA MET A 180 -12.28 19.26 -2.03
C MET A 180 -11.00 19.91 -2.56
N GLU A 181 -10.07 20.26 -1.68
CA GLU A 181 -8.72 20.67 -2.09
C GLU A 181 -7.90 19.42 -2.42
N VAL A 182 -7.33 19.35 -3.63
CA VAL A 182 -6.52 18.20 -4.04
C VAL A 182 -5.11 18.66 -4.34
N GLU A 183 -4.13 18.02 -3.69
CA GLU A 183 -2.70 18.19 -3.95
C GLU A 183 -2.17 16.95 -4.67
N ASP A 184 -1.66 17.11 -5.89
CA ASP A 184 -0.97 16.07 -6.62
C ASP A 184 0.52 16.09 -6.29
N LEU A 185 1.02 15.01 -5.73
CA LEU A 185 2.36 14.92 -5.19
C LEU A 185 3.16 13.81 -5.85
N VAL A 186 4.20 14.18 -6.59
CA VAL A 186 5.13 13.18 -7.14
C VAL A 186 5.79 12.41 -6.00
N HIS A 187 5.73 11.08 -6.05
CA HIS A 187 6.13 10.18 -4.97
C HIS A 187 5.37 10.42 -3.66
N GLY A 188 4.07 10.64 -3.76
CA GLY A 188 3.19 10.87 -2.62
C GLY A 188 3.22 9.71 -1.62
N ASP A 189 3.34 8.48 -2.09
CA ASP A 189 3.47 7.24 -1.31
C ASP A 189 4.70 7.18 -0.39
N SER A 190 5.72 8.00 -0.63
CA SER A 190 6.91 8.13 0.23
C SER A 190 6.91 9.41 1.08
N ARG A 191 5.90 10.28 0.96
CA ARG A 191 5.81 11.61 1.59
C ARG A 191 4.55 11.84 2.43
N SER A 192 3.50 11.06 2.22
CA SER A 192 2.22 11.12 2.91
C SER A 192 1.86 9.75 3.46
N ALA A 193 1.55 9.68 4.75
CA ALA A 193 1.12 8.43 5.39
C ALA A 193 -0.20 7.91 4.83
N ALA A 194 -1.13 8.80 4.49
CA ALA A 194 -2.42 8.44 3.91
C ALA A 194 -2.26 7.88 2.48
N VAL A 195 -1.36 8.45 1.64
CA VAL A 195 -1.06 7.92 0.30
C VAL A 195 -0.34 6.57 0.40
N ALA A 196 0.63 6.42 1.33
CA ALA A 196 1.28 5.14 1.58
C ALA A 196 0.29 4.06 2.01
N ALA A 197 -0.67 4.40 2.87
CA ALA A 197 -1.73 3.48 3.27
C ALA A 197 -2.60 3.09 2.06
N ALA A 198 -2.99 4.05 1.23
CA ALA A 198 -3.75 3.80 -0.01
C ALA A 198 -2.96 2.88 -0.97
N SER A 199 -1.65 3.12 -1.13
CA SER A 199 -0.75 2.27 -1.92
C SER A 199 -0.76 0.80 -1.46
N ILE A 200 -0.67 0.56 -0.14
CA ILE A 200 -0.77 -0.77 0.45
C ILE A 200 -2.14 -1.41 0.17
N ILE A 201 -3.23 -0.68 0.42
CA ILE A 201 -4.60 -1.19 0.18
C ILE A 201 -4.80 -1.54 -1.30
N ALA A 202 -4.45 -0.64 -2.22
CA ALA A 202 -4.58 -0.90 -3.65
C ALA A 202 -3.73 -2.10 -4.10
N LYS A 203 -2.47 -2.17 -3.64
CA LYS A 203 -1.52 -3.22 -4.01
C LYS A 203 -1.96 -4.59 -3.51
N VAL A 204 -2.31 -4.73 -2.23
CA VAL A 204 -2.72 -6.01 -1.65
C VAL A 204 -4.03 -6.49 -2.26
N THR A 205 -5.03 -5.61 -2.38
CA THR A 205 -6.30 -5.93 -3.03
C THR A 205 -6.07 -6.45 -4.45
N ARG A 206 -5.21 -5.78 -5.22
CA ARG A 206 -4.89 -6.21 -6.58
C ARG A 206 -4.16 -7.55 -6.61
N ASP A 207 -3.22 -7.76 -5.72
CA ASP A 207 -2.44 -9.01 -5.66
C ASP A 207 -3.34 -10.21 -5.36
N HIS A 208 -4.33 -10.07 -4.45
CA HIS A 208 -5.35 -11.08 -4.17
C HIS A 208 -6.21 -11.37 -5.41
N LEU A 209 -6.68 -10.33 -6.12
CA LEU A 209 -7.44 -10.53 -7.37
C LEU A 209 -6.63 -11.26 -8.43
N MET A 210 -5.33 -10.99 -8.54
CA MET A 210 -4.45 -11.70 -9.49
C MET A 210 -4.20 -13.16 -9.09
N GLU A 211 -4.23 -13.48 -7.80
CA GLU A 211 -4.17 -14.86 -7.32
C GLU A 211 -5.49 -15.62 -7.59
N ASP A 212 -6.62 -14.95 -7.45
CA ASP A 212 -7.92 -15.51 -7.84
C ASP A 212 -7.99 -15.78 -9.33
N LEU A 213 -7.47 -14.88 -10.15
CA LEU A 213 -7.36 -15.08 -11.59
C LEU A 213 -6.41 -16.22 -11.97
N ASP A 214 -5.34 -16.43 -11.22
CA ASP A 214 -4.42 -17.55 -11.44
C ASP A 214 -5.12 -18.90 -11.22
N ARG A 215 -6.02 -18.97 -10.22
CA ARG A 215 -6.83 -20.17 -10.00
C ARG A 215 -7.79 -20.47 -11.16
N GLN A 216 -8.30 -19.44 -11.83
CA GLN A 216 -9.19 -19.57 -12.98
C GLN A 216 -8.44 -19.85 -14.30
N TYR A 217 -7.22 -19.31 -14.43
CA TYR A 217 -6.39 -19.37 -15.65
C TYR A 217 -4.95 -19.77 -15.30
N PRO A 218 -4.73 -20.99 -14.76
CA PRO A 218 -3.42 -21.40 -14.21
C PRO A 218 -2.29 -21.44 -15.23
N GLN A 219 -2.62 -21.59 -16.52
CA GLN A 219 -1.65 -21.63 -17.61
C GLN A 219 -0.88 -20.31 -17.80
N TYR A 220 -1.43 -19.16 -17.34
CA TYR A 220 -0.78 -17.86 -17.49
C TYR A 220 0.21 -17.54 -16.35
N GLY A 221 -0.02 -18.02 -15.13
CA GLY A 221 0.85 -17.79 -13.98
C GLY A 221 0.69 -16.40 -13.36
N PHE A 222 -0.53 -15.88 -13.31
CA PHE A 222 -0.87 -14.54 -12.80
C PHE A 222 -0.47 -14.33 -11.34
N ALA A 223 -0.53 -15.36 -10.51
CA ALA A 223 -0.11 -15.28 -9.10
C ALA A 223 1.37 -14.86 -8.97
N LYS A 224 2.23 -15.25 -9.92
CA LYS A 224 3.67 -14.97 -9.86
C LYS A 224 4.01 -13.58 -10.39
N HIS A 225 3.57 -13.23 -11.58
CA HIS A 225 3.95 -11.98 -12.25
C HIS A 225 2.87 -10.91 -12.22
N LYS A 226 1.73 -11.17 -11.55
CA LYS A 226 0.64 -10.20 -11.34
C LYS A 226 0.15 -9.51 -12.62
N GLY A 227 0.21 -10.23 -13.76
CA GLY A 227 -0.21 -9.75 -15.08
C GLY A 227 0.82 -8.94 -15.85
N TYR A 228 2.03 -8.72 -15.32
CA TYR A 228 3.10 -8.04 -16.05
C TYR A 228 3.62 -8.86 -17.22
N GLY A 229 4.10 -8.18 -18.28
CA GLY A 229 4.56 -8.79 -19.54
C GLY A 229 5.92 -9.48 -19.43
N THR A 230 6.03 -10.48 -18.56
CA THR A 230 7.20 -11.35 -18.49
C THR A 230 7.25 -12.28 -19.72
N ALA A 231 8.43 -12.79 -20.08
CA ALA A 231 8.58 -13.73 -21.19
C ALA A 231 7.61 -14.92 -21.07
N ARG A 232 7.44 -15.46 -19.84
CA ARG A 232 6.50 -16.56 -19.59
C ARG A 232 5.04 -16.14 -19.85
N HIS A 233 4.64 -14.91 -19.45
CA HIS A 233 3.28 -14.43 -19.67
C HIS A 233 3.01 -14.23 -21.16
N ILE A 234 3.95 -13.61 -21.88
CA ILE A 234 3.87 -13.42 -23.34
C ILE A 234 3.77 -14.78 -24.05
N GLN A 235 4.60 -15.76 -23.67
CA GLN A 235 4.54 -17.11 -24.23
C GLN A 235 3.18 -17.75 -23.98
N ALA A 236 2.63 -17.66 -22.76
CA ALA A 236 1.31 -18.19 -22.46
C ALA A 236 0.19 -17.54 -23.30
N ILE A 237 0.29 -16.23 -23.60
CA ILE A 237 -0.62 -15.54 -24.51
C ILE A 237 -0.49 -16.08 -25.95
N MET A 238 0.73 -16.35 -26.41
CA MET A 238 0.96 -16.91 -27.75
C MET A 238 0.42 -18.33 -27.89
N ASP A 239 0.55 -19.16 -26.84
CA ASP A 239 0.16 -20.56 -26.86
C ASP A 239 -1.35 -20.76 -26.63
N CYS A 240 -1.97 -19.96 -25.77
CA CYS A 240 -3.35 -20.15 -25.30
C CYS A 240 -4.32 -19.04 -25.74
N GLY A 241 -3.82 -18.01 -26.41
CA GLY A 241 -4.59 -16.79 -26.71
C GLY A 241 -4.82 -15.91 -25.49
N PRO A 242 -5.39 -14.71 -25.64
CA PRO A 242 -5.69 -13.83 -24.54
C PRO A 242 -7.03 -14.16 -23.90
N THR A 243 -7.11 -14.02 -22.55
CA THR A 243 -8.34 -14.12 -21.77
C THR A 243 -9.12 -12.80 -21.78
N PRO A 244 -10.37 -12.75 -21.28
CA PRO A 244 -11.11 -11.51 -21.04
C PRO A 244 -10.45 -10.53 -20.07
N TRP A 245 -9.45 -11.00 -19.30
CA TRP A 245 -8.67 -10.19 -18.35
C TRP A 245 -7.45 -9.52 -18.96
N HIS A 246 -7.16 -9.76 -20.24
CA HIS A 246 -6.09 -9.09 -20.97
C HIS A 246 -6.55 -7.75 -21.56
N ARG A 247 -5.65 -6.76 -21.53
CA ARG A 247 -5.88 -5.41 -22.03
C ARG A 247 -5.51 -5.34 -23.50
N ARG A 248 -6.52 -5.27 -24.36
CA ARG A 248 -6.35 -5.31 -25.82
C ARG A 248 -5.68 -4.05 -26.37
N SER A 249 -5.72 -2.94 -25.65
CA SER A 249 -5.05 -1.69 -26.02
C SER A 249 -3.53 -1.67 -25.72
N TYR A 250 -3.00 -2.69 -25.02
CA TYR A 250 -1.58 -2.77 -24.65
C TYR A 250 -0.79 -3.64 -25.61
N GLU A 251 0.47 -3.24 -25.92
CA GLU A 251 1.37 -4.09 -26.67
C GLU A 251 1.86 -5.30 -25.82
N PRO A 252 1.98 -6.50 -26.39
CA PRO A 252 1.82 -6.86 -27.82
C PRO A 252 0.38 -7.18 -28.24
N LEU A 253 -0.59 -7.23 -27.33
CA LEU A 253 -1.97 -7.62 -27.59
C LEU A 253 -2.66 -6.73 -28.63
N LYS A 254 -2.39 -5.43 -28.61
CA LYS A 254 -2.90 -4.49 -29.60
C LYS A 254 -2.50 -4.88 -31.02
N SER A 255 -1.21 -5.16 -31.25
CA SER A 255 -0.72 -5.60 -32.57
C SER A 255 -1.25 -6.98 -32.98
N MET A 256 -1.45 -7.89 -32.03
CA MET A 256 -2.05 -9.21 -32.29
C MET A 256 -3.51 -9.07 -32.75
N SER A 257 -4.31 -8.27 -32.07
CA SER A 257 -5.74 -8.04 -32.42
C SER A 257 -5.89 -7.41 -33.82
N LEU A 258 -5.02 -6.44 -34.17
CA LEU A 258 -5.04 -5.81 -35.47
C LEU A 258 -4.68 -6.77 -36.61
N LYS A 259 -3.78 -7.76 -36.37
CA LYS A 259 -3.47 -8.83 -37.33
C LYS A 259 -4.65 -9.78 -37.53
N GLU A 260 -5.38 -10.12 -36.47
CA GLU A 260 -6.62 -10.91 -36.54
C GLU A 260 -7.71 -10.21 -37.37
N GLU A 261 -7.77 -8.88 -37.35
CA GLU A 261 -8.67 -8.04 -38.13
C GLU A 261 -8.21 -7.79 -39.56
N GLY A 262 -7.07 -8.38 -40.01
CA GLY A 262 -6.57 -8.32 -41.37
C GLY A 262 -5.73 -7.07 -41.70
N VAL A 263 -5.30 -6.32 -40.69
CA VAL A 263 -4.42 -5.13 -40.83
C VAL A 263 -2.98 -5.63 -41.16
N SER A 264 -2.46 -5.22 -42.30
CA SER A 264 -1.11 -5.62 -42.76
C SER A 264 0.01 -4.99 -41.91
N GLU A 265 1.19 -5.63 -41.85
CA GLU A 265 2.35 -5.11 -41.11
C GLU A 265 2.77 -3.69 -41.54
N ASN A 266 2.62 -3.35 -42.82
CA ASN A 266 2.91 -1.99 -43.31
C ASN A 266 1.93 -0.94 -42.80
N GLN A 267 0.67 -1.31 -42.57
CA GLN A 267 -0.33 -0.42 -41.97
C GLN A 267 -0.11 -0.26 -40.44
N LEU A 268 0.40 -1.28 -39.78
CA LEU A 268 0.79 -1.20 -38.35
C LEU A 268 1.96 -0.24 -38.08
N LEU A 269 2.90 -0.10 -39.05
CA LEU A 269 4.02 0.84 -38.92
C LEU A 269 3.59 2.32 -39.05
N GLN A 270 2.45 2.59 -39.70
CA GLN A 270 1.90 3.94 -39.86
C GLN A 270 1.04 4.39 -38.67
N LEU A 271 0.69 3.48 -37.74
CA LEU A 271 -0.12 3.78 -36.55
C LEU A 271 0.73 4.02 -35.28
N LYS A 272 2.06 4.01 -35.39
CA LYS A 272 3.02 4.39 -34.35
C LYS A 272 3.38 5.85 -34.47
#